data_1d0860683d943a67125bf77a0d1c6007
#
_entry.id   1d0860683d943a67125bf77a0d1c6007
#
_cell.length_a   1.000
_cell.length_b   1.000
_cell.length_c   1.000
_cell.angle_alpha   90.00
_cell.angle_beta   90.00
_cell.angle_gamma   90.00
#
_symmetry.space_group_name_H-M   'P 1'
#
loop_
_entity.id
_entity.type
_entity.pdbx_description
1 polymer ?
#
loop_
_entity_poly.entity_id
_entity_poly.type
_entity_poly.pdbx_seq_one_letter_code
_entity_poly.pdbx_strand_id
1 'polypeptide(L)'
;DLFTSHKDIWEGLKSYYYKFKAVPEVGILQEKFKDFEPDLNANGETAYYLDNLKNEFLSSRLKSILIRGGSMLKEDAASRVIGELQSQLSSLNKYTNNVRDLDITDADNAIKHLEALKVRTAEMGGSPGIKTGFQSIDLAYPTGMAPGHLIVAIGWPGRGKTWFTSYLACKAWEQGFKPMIVSLEMTPENMRDRIYTMLGSGLFKASDFAKGDINIDDFRTWSGKKFADKNKFILVSNEGSGNVTPNAIQAKIDQHKPDIVILDYHQLFTDNNNSKAPTERNMNISREFKNLAVRNNIPIIDITAATADDITD
;
A
#
# COMPACT_ATOMS: atom_id res chain seq x y z
N ASP A 1 -19.40 -17.85 -1.65
CA ASP A 1 -19.60 -19.09 -0.91
C ASP A 1 -18.26 -19.60 -0.37
N LEU A 2 -18.17 -19.76 0.96
CA LEU A 2 -16.98 -20.27 1.64
C LEU A 2 -16.97 -21.83 1.69
N PHE A 3 -18.12 -22.47 1.49
CA PHE A 3 -18.25 -23.92 1.56
C PHE A 3 -17.70 -24.57 0.30
N THR A 4 -16.71 -25.43 0.46
CA THR A 4 -16.12 -26.27 -0.61
C THR A 4 -16.69 -27.68 -0.61
N SER A 5 -17.08 -28.17 0.56
CA SER A 5 -17.84 -29.40 0.78
C SER A 5 -19.21 -29.05 1.38
N HIS A 6 -20.20 -29.94 1.26
CA HIS A 6 -21.55 -29.75 1.81
C HIS A 6 -22.26 -28.47 1.35
N LYS A 7 -21.99 -28.05 0.11
CA LYS A 7 -22.57 -26.85 -0.47
C LYS A 7 -24.09 -26.91 -0.58
N ASP A 8 -24.63 -28.08 -0.84
CA ASP A 8 -26.04 -28.38 -0.89
C ASP A 8 -26.75 -28.16 0.45
N ILE A 9 -26.11 -28.56 1.56
CA ILE A 9 -26.61 -28.32 2.91
C ILE A 9 -26.65 -26.82 3.21
N TRP A 10 -25.58 -26.11 2.83
CA TRP A 10 -25.51 -24.65 3.01
C TRP A 10 -26.58 -23.91 2.19
N GLU A 11 -26.79 -24.29 0.92
CA GLU A 11 -27.87 -23.71 0.11
C GLU A 11 -29.25 -24.03 0.67
N GLY A 12 -29.43 -25.25 1.22
CA GLY A 12 -30.64 -25.64 1.92
C GLY A 12 -30.91 -24.79 3.17
N LEU A 13 -29.89 -24.53 3.98
CA LEU A 13 -29.95 -23.65 5.16
C LEU A 13 -30.33 -22.22 4.78
N LYS A 14 -29.65 -21.65 3.77
CA LYS A 14 -29.97 -20.30 3.27
C LYS A 14 -31.41 -20.20 2.79
N SER A 15 -31.84 -21.14 1.95
CA SER A 15 -33.21 -21.19 1.42
C SER A 15 -34.27 -21.24 2.53
N TYR A 16 -34.03 -22.06 3.55
CA TYR A 16 -34.91 -22.15 4.72
C TYR A 16 -34.96 -20.83 5.49
N TYR A 17 -33.79 -20.24 5.77
CA TYR A 17 -33.69 -18.96 6.49
C TYR A 17 -34.39 -17.82 5.74
N TYR A 18 -34.19 -17.72 4.41
CA TYR A 18 -34.86 -16.68 3.63
C TYR A 18 -36.38 -16.83 3.62
N LYS A 19 -36.86 -18.07 3.66
CA LYS A 19 -38.30 -18.35 3.64
C LYS A 19 -38.97 -18.18 5.00
N PHE A 20 -38.34 -18.66 6.06
CA PHE A 20 -38.96 -18.75 7.40
C PHE A 20 -38.38 -17.77 8.41
N LYS A 21 -37.29 -17.03 8.05
CA LYS A 21 -36.54 -16.11 8.93
C LYS A 21 -36.08 -16.76 10.25
N ALA A 22 -35.89 -18.08 10.22
CA ALA A 22 -35.44 -18.88 11.35
C ALA A 22 -34.42 -19.94 10.87
N VAL A 23 -33.58 -20.40 11.76
CA VAL A 23 -32.67 -21.52 11.50
C VAL A 23 -33.46 -22.81 11.62
N PRO A 24 -33.35 -23.77 10.68
CA PRO A 24 -34.05 -25.04 10.79
C PRO A 24 -33.53 -25.86 11.97
N GLU A 25 -34.42 -26.61 12.60
CA GLU A 25 -34.04 -27.61 13.59
C GLU A 25 -33.19 -28.73 12.92
N VAL A 26 -32.31 -29.33 13.71
CA VAL A 26 -31.40 -30.40 13.23
C VAL A 26 -32.15 -31.53 12.54
N GLY A 27 -33.32 -31.92 13.08
CA GLY A 27 -34.17 -32.98 12.49
C GLY A 27 -34.62 -32.68 11.06
N ILE A 28 -34.95 -31.43 10.75
CA ILE A 28 -35.34 -31.00 9.39
C ILE A 28 -34.15 -31.11 8.41
N LEU A 29 -32.93 -30.83 8.88
CA LEU A 29 -31.73 -30.99 8.07
C LEU A 29 -31.39 -32.43 7.82
N GLN A 30 -31.51 -33.30 8.83
CA GLN A 30 -31.28 -34.71 8.72
C GLN A 30 -32.32 -35.45 7.83
N GLU A 31 -33.56 -34.97 7.86
CA GLU A 31 -34.58 -35.47 6.94
C GLU A 31 -34.26 -35.16 5.46
N LYS A 32 -33.80 -33.96 5.23
CA LYS A 32 -33.47 -33.46 3.87
C LYS A 32 -32.13 -33.95 3.36
N PHE A 33 -31.13 -34.07 4.22
CA PHE A 33 -29.75 -34.46 3.92
C PHE A 33 -29.39 -35.70 4.76
N LYS A 34 -29.58 -36.88 4.19
CA LYS A 34 -29.43 -38.13 4.92
C LYS A 34 -28.04 -38.41 5.47
N ASP A 35 -27.02 -37.82 4.87
CA ASP A 35 -25.61 -37.92 5.28
C ASP A 35 -25.16 -36.79 6.18
N PHE A 36 -26.13 -35.98 6.68
CA PHE A 36 -25.81 -34.86 7.57
C PHE A 36 -25.74 -35.35 9.01
N GLU A 37 -24.52 -35.42 9.53
CA GLU A 37 -24.22 -35.72 10.94
C GLU A 37 -23.72 -34.45 11.65
N PRO A 38 -24.59 -33.69 12.34
CA PRO A 38 -24.16 -32.50 13.09
C PRO A 38 -23.42 -32.88 14.36
N ASP A 39 -22.34 -32.19 14.65
CA ASP A 39 -21.69 -32.26 15.96
C ASP A 39 -22.55 -31.51 17.00
N LEU A 40 -23.35 -32.24 17.77
CA LEU A 40 -24.20 -31.68 18.80
C LEU A 40 -23.43 -31.18 20.04
N ASN A 41 -22.13 -31.47 20.14
CA ASN A 41 -21.24 -31.06 21.23
C ASN A 41 -20.35 -29.86 20.83
N ALA A 42 -20.58 -29.27 19.66
CA ALA A 42 -19.83 -28.12 19.19
C ALA A 42 -20.13 -26.91 20.12
N ASN A 43 -19.26 -26.66 21.09
CA ASN A 43 -19.39 -25.60 22.11
C ASN A 43 -18.51 -24.39 21.80
N GLY A 44 -17.95 -24.27 20.60
CA GLY A 44 -17.07 -23.19 20.21
C GLY A 44 -17.85 -21.90 19.87
N GLU A 45 -17.14 -20.75 19.98
CA GLU A 45 -17.68 -19.47 19.51
C GLU A 45 -17.88 -19.51 17.99
N THR A 46 -18.99 -18.94 17.50
CA THR A 46 -19.30 -18.84 16.06
C THR A 46 -18.15 -18.24 15.26
N ALA A 47 -17.42 -17.30 15.84
CA ALA A 47 -16.25 -16.66 15.23
C ALA A 47 -15.13 -17.69 14.93
N TYR A 48 -14.87 -18.63 15.83
CA TYR A 48 -13.88 -19.69 15.65
C TYR A 48 -14.21 -20.58 14.46
N TYR A 49 -15.47 -21.01 14.34
CA TYR A 49 -15.90 -21.86 13.22
C TYR A 49 -15.89 -21.12 11.89
N LEU A 50 -16.25 -19.82 11.88
CA LEU A 50 -16.18 -18.98 10.69
C LEU A 50 -14.73 -18.77 10.22
N ASP A 51 -13.79 -18.60 11.13
CA ASP A 51 -12.38 -18.46 10.79
C ASP A 51 -11.80 -19.77 10.24
N ASN A 52 -12.15 -20.90 10.83
CA ASN A 52 -11.76 -22.22 10.29
C ASN A 52 -12.32 -22.44 8.88
N LEU A 53 -13.60 -22.13 8.67
CA LEU A 53 -14.24 -22.25 7.35
C LEU A 53 -13.59 -21.35 6.31
N LYS A 54 -13.25 -20.11 6.67
CA LYS A 54 -12.50 -19.18 5.81
C LYS A 54 -11.12 -19.74 5.45
N ASN A 55 -10.41 -20.28 6.45
CA ASN A 55 -9.08 -20.86 6.26
C ASN A 55 -9.11 -22.10 5.34
N GLU A 56 -10.10 -22.97 5.50
CA GLU A 56 -10.30 -24.13 4.61
C GLU A 56 -10.60 -23.70 3.18
N PHE A 57 -11.51 -22.73 3.01
CA PHE A 57 -11.84 -22.17 1.70
C PHE A 57 -10.61 -21.57 1.03
N LEU A 58 -9.86 -20.73 1.75
CA LEU A 58 -8.65 -20.10 1.22
C LEU A 58 -7.58 -21.12 0.86
N SER A 59 -7.39 -22.14 1.70
CA SER A 59 -6.44 -23.23 1.46
C SER A 59 -6.80 -24.02 0.22
N SER A 60 -8.07 -24.36 0.03
CA SER A 60 -8.57 -25.05 -1.15
C SER A 60 -8.38 -24.24 -2.43
N ARG A 61 -8.72 -22.93 -2.37
CA ARG A 61 -8.55 -22.03 -3.51
C ARG A 61 -7.08 -21.82 -3.86
N LEU A 62 -6.24 -21.61 -2.85
CA LEU A 62 -4.80 -21.45 -3.04
C LEU A 62 -4.17 -22.71 -3.70
N LYS A 63 -4.53 -23.91 -3.22
CA LYS A 63 -4.10 -25.16 -3.85
C LYS A 63 -4.49 -25.23 -5.33
N SER A 64 -5.73 -24.87 -5.67
CA SER A 64 -6.21 -24.85 -7.06
C SER A 64 -5.40 -23.87 -7.93
N ILE A 65 -5.10 -22.66 -7.41
CA ILE A 65 -4.31 -21.65 -8.10
C ILE A 65 -2.89 -22.15 -8.36
N LEU A 66 -2.26 -22.78 -7.37
CA LEU A 66 -0.89 -23.29 -7.47
C LEU A 66 -0.81 -24.46 -8.48
N ILE A 67 -1.77 -25.41 -8.44
CA ILE A 67 -1.85 -26.52 -9.39
C ILE A 67 -2.01 -25.99 -10.82
N ARG A 68 -2.93 -25.04 -11.02
CA ARG A 68 -3.15 -24.42 -12.33
C ARG A 68 -1.91 -23.68 -12.82
N GLY A 69 -1.26 -22.87 -11.96
CA GLY A 69 -0.01 -22.19 -12.29
C GLY A 69 1.09 -23.16 -12.67
N GLY A 70 1.24 -24.26 -11.95
CA GLY A 70 2.19 -25.32 -12.27
C GLY A 70 1.92 -25.98 -13.62
N SER A 71 0.64 -26.17 -13.99
CA SER A 71 0.26 -26.70 -15.31
C SER A 71 0.58 -25.71 -16.43
N MET A 72 0.28 -24.42 -16.22
CA MET A 72 0.53 -23.37 -17.21
C MET A 72 2.03 -23.17 -17.49
N LEU A 73 2.92 -23.38 -16.50
CA LEU A 73 4.37 -23.29 -16.71
C LEU A 73 4.93 -24.30 -17.72
N LYS A 74 4.17 -25.35 -18.06
CA LYS A 74 4.58 -26.32 -19.09
C LYS A 74 4.35 -25.81 -20.52
N GLU A 75 3.44 -24.85 -20.70
CA GLU A 75 2.94 -24.42 -22.00
C GLU A 75 3.17 -22.92 -22.25
N ASP A 76 3.26 -22.11 -21.19
CA ASP A 76 3.33 -20.66 -21.26
C ASP A 76 4.64 -20.09 -20.70
N ALA A 77 5.02 -18.89 -21.15
CA ALA A 77 6.14 -18.16 -20.61
C ALA A 77 5.92 -17.78 -19.13
N ALA A 78 6.96 -17.87 -18.32
CA ALA A 78 6.90 -17.62 -16.88
C ALA A 78 6.31 -16.25 -16.50
N SER A 79 6.60 -15.20 -17.29
CA SER A 79 6.05 -13.86 -17.09
C SER A 79 4.52 -13.81 -17.19
N ARG A 80 3.94 -14.57 -18.13
CA ARG A 80 2.48 -14.67 -18.29
C ARG A 80 1.85 -15.42 -17.13
N VAL A 81 2.48 -16.52 -16.70
CA VAL A 81 2.02 -17.32 -15.56
C VAL A 81 2.05 -16.50 -14.27
N ILE A 82 3.09 -15.71 -14.05
CA ILE A 82 3.19 -14.78 -12.91
C ILE A 82 2.01 -13.79 -12.93
N GLY A 83 1.70 -13.17 -14.05
CA GLY A 83 0.57 -12.24 -14.17
C GLY A 83 -0.77 -12.89 -13.84
N GLU A 84 -1.02 -14.09 -14.36
CA GLU A 84 -2.25 -14.86 -14.06
C GLU A 84 -2.34 -15.23 -12.57
N LEU A 85 -1.24 -15.72 -11.98
CA LEU A 85 -1.19 -16.04 -10.54
C LEU A 85 -1.45 -14.81 -9.67
N GLN A 86 -0.84 -13.67 -10.01
CA GLN A 86 -1.07 -12.41 -9.30
C GLN A 86 -2.54 -11.98 -9.36
N SER A 87 -3.17 -12.07 -10.54
CA SER A 87 -4.59 -11.75 -10.71
C SER A 87 -5.48 -12.65 -9.86
N GLN A 88 -5.25 -13.96 -9.89
CA GLN A 88 -6.05 -14.92 -9.12
C GLN A 88 -5.83 -14.79 -7.61
N LEU A 89 -4.60 -14.56 -7.15
CA LEU A 89 -4.30 -14.30 -5.74
C LEU A 89 -4.95 -13.00 -5.26
N SER A 90 -4.93 -11.95 -6.09
CA SER A 90 -5.62 -10.68 -5.79
C SER A 90 -7.13 -10.88 -5.59
N SER A 91 -7.74 -11.81 -6.31
CA SER A 91 -9.17 -12.13 -6.13
C SER A 91 -9.51 -12.70 -4.76
N LEU A 92 -8.53 -13.29 -4.06
CA LEU A 92 -8.69 -13.83 -2.71
C LEU A 92 -8.64 -12.73 -1.64
N ASN A 93 -8.12 -11.55 -1.95
CA ASN A 93 -8.00 -10.44 -0.99
C ASN A 93 -9.36 -10.02 -0.39
N LYS A 94 -10.46 -10.19 -1.13
CA LYS A 94 -11.81 -9.92 -0.60
C LYS A 94 -12.20 -10.81 0.58
N TYR A 95 -11.57 -11.97 0.73
CA TYR A 95 -11.82 -12.91 1.85
C TYR A 95 -10.79 -12.76 2.97
N THR A 96 -9.61 -12.15 2.67
CA THR A 96 -8.55 -11.88 3.64
C THR A 96 -8.60 -10.46 4.18
N ASN A 97 -9.35 -9.55 3.53
CA ASN A 97 -9.53 -8.18 4.00
C ASN A 97 -10.33 -8.20 5.32
N ASN A 98 -9.64 -7.98 6.39
CA ASN A 98 -10.26 -7.75 7.69
C ASN A 98 -10.90 -6.37 7.68
N VAL A 99 -12.20 -6.30 7.39
CA VAL A 99 -12.99 -5.12 7.77
C VAL A 99 -13.02 -5.15 9.29
N ARG A 100 -12.38 -4.18 9.93
CA ARG A 100 -12.35 -4.05 11.37
C ARG A 100 -13.57 -3.26 11.80
N ASP A 101 -14.45 -3.89 12.54
CA ASP A 101 -15.51 -3.19 13.25
C ASP A 101 -14.94 -2.55 14.52
N LEU A 102 -15.31 -1.30 14.79
CA LEU A 102 -14.95 -0.58 15.98
C LEU A 102 -16.24 -0.16 16.68
N ASP A 103 -16.42 -0.64 17.91
CA ASP A 103 -17.48 -0.12 18.77
C ASP A 103 -17.05 1.26 19.30
N ILE A 104 -17.67 2.31 18.80
CA ILE A 104 -17.38 3.70 19.21
C ILE A 104 -17.81 4.01 20.64
N THR A 105 -18.61 3.14 21.25
CA THR A 105 -19.05 3.27 22.66
C THR A 105 -18.09 2.61 23.64
N ASP A 106 -17.10 1.84 23.16
CA ASP A 106 -16.04 1.24 23.97
C ASP A 106 -15.01 2.32 24.38
N ALA A 107 -15.27 2.95 25.53
CA ALA A 107 -14.44 4.02 26.08
C ALA A 107 -13.03 3.53 26.44
N ASP A 108 -12.86 2.29 26.89
CA ASP A 108 -11.55 1.74 27.25
C ASP A 108 -10.65 1.59 26.01
N ASN A 109 -11.21 1.16 24.90
CA ASN A 109 -10.49 1.10 23.62
C ASN A 109 -10.10 2.50 23.15
N ALA A 110 -11.01 3.47 23.27
CA ALA A 110 -10.73 4.87 22.92
C ALA A 110 -9.61 5.47 23.78
N ILE A 111 -9.61 5.23 25.09
CA ILE A 111 -8.55 5.69 26.01
C ILE A 111 -7.20 5.11 25.62
N LYS A 112 -7.10 3.80 25.41
CA LYS A 112 -5.84 3.14 24.96
C LYS A 112 -5.31 3.75 23.67
N HIS A 113 -6.20 4.03 22.72
CA HIS A 113 -5.80 4.68 21.46
C HIS A 113 -5.25 6.09 21.70
N LEU A 114 -5.91 6.90 22.53
CA LEU A 114 -5.47 8.27 22.85
C LEU A 114 -4.14 8.28 23.60
N GLU A 115 -3.91 7.36 24.52
CA GLU A 115 -2.63 7.20 25.21
C GLU A 115 -1.51 6.86 24.26
N ALA A 116 -1.71 5.88 23.36
CA ALA A 116 -0.74 5.51 22.34
C ALA A 116 -0.43 6.69 21.40
N LEU A 117 -1.47 7.44 21.00
CA LEU A 117 -1.31 8.63 20.16
C LEU A 117 -0.49 9.73 20.87
N LYS A 118 -0.75 9.94 22.17
CA LYS A 118 -0.01 10.91 22.99
C LYS A 118 1.47 10.57 23.10
N VAL A 119 1.80 9.30 23.36
CA VAL A 119 3.19 8.82 23.43
C VAL A 119 3.87 9.06 22.07
N ARG A 120 3.26 8.59 20.99
CA ARG A 120 3.80 8.76 19.64
C ARG A 120 4.02 10.24 19.28
N THR A 121 3.05 11.10 19.59
CA THR A 121 3.17 12.56 19.32
C THR A 121 4.33 13.17 20.09
N ALA A 122 4.57 12.76 21.33
CA ALA A 122 5.69 13.24 22.12
C ALA A 122 7.04 12.77 21.54
N GLU A 123 7.17 11.50 21.18
CA GLU A 123 8.37 10.92 20.56
C GLU A 123 8.70 11.56 19.21
N MET A 124 7.71 11.97 18.44
CA MET A 124 7.85 12.58 17.13
C MET A 124 7.91 14.12 17.17
N GLY A 125 8.17 14.73 18.32
CA GLY A 125 8.38 16.17 18.45
C GLY A 125 7.11 17.01 18.23
N GLY A 126 5.96 16.52 18.70
CA GLY A 126 4.70 17.29 18.74
C GLY A 126 3.78 17.08 17.54
N SER A 127 4.04 16.08 16.68
CA SER A 127 3.14 15.67 15.60
C SER A 127 3.09 14.14 15.52
N PRO A 128 1.93 13.50 15.32
CA PRO A 128 1.84 12.05 15.18
C PRO A 128 2.34 11.54 13.82
N GLY A 129 2.63 12.42 12.88
CA GLY A 129 3.17 12.13 11.56
C GLY A 129 4.39 12.99 11.22
N ILE A 130 4.99 12.71 10.07
CA ILE A 130 6.18 13.40 9.58
C ILE A 130 5.83 14.83 9.18
N LYS A 131 6.55 15.82 9.69
CA LYS A 131 6.34 17.23 9.33
C LYS A 131 6.83 17.50 7.90
N THR A 132 6.10 18.35 7.19
CA THR A 132 6.43 18.71 5.80
C THR A 132 7.65 19.64 5.71
N GLY A 133 7.91 20.39 6.77
CA GLY A 133 8.92 21.46 6.80
C GLY A 133 8.43 22.78 6.21
N PHE A 134 7.17 22.85 5.75
CA PHE A 134 6.50 24.09 5.39
C PHE A 134 5.63 24.54 6.55
N GLN A 135 6.01 25.63 7.22
CA GLN A 135 5.32 26.09 8.42
C GLN A 135 3.82 26.29 8.22
N SER A 136 3.40 26.86 7.09
CA SER A 136 1.98 27.07 6.79
C SER A 136 1.20 25.76 6.64
N ILE A 137 1.82 24.74 6.04
CA ILE A 137 1.20 23.42 5.88
C ILE A 137 1.14 22.71 7.23
N ASP A 138 2.24 22.72 7.99
CA ASP A 138 2.35 22.04 9.27
C ASP A 138 1.41 22.67 10.33
N LEU A 139 1.12 23.97 10.24
CA LEU A 139 0.12 24.64 11.07
C LEU A 139 -1.32 24.29 10.66
N ALA A 140 -1.59 24.25 9.36
CA ALA A 140 -2.92 23.89 8.84
C ALA A 140 -3.22 22.39 8.97
N TYR A 141 -2.18 21.55 8.99
CA TYR A 141 -2.28 20.10 9.05
C TYR A 141 -1.38 19.54 10.18
N PRO A 142 -1.79 19.72 11.43
CA PRO A 142 -0.94 19.44 12.60
C PRO A 142 -0.65 17.94 12.79
N THR A 143 -1.41 17.06 12.15
CA THR A 143 -1.14 15.61 12.13
C THR A 143 0.08 15.25 11.31
N GLY A 144 0.56 16.13 10.44
CA GLY A 144 1.63 15.86 9.50
C GLY A 144 1.29 14.75 8.51
N MET A 145 2.28 14.24 7.83
CA MET A 145 2.16 13.08 6.93
C MET A 145 2.07 11.81 7.78
N ALA A 146 0.85 11.45 8.16
CA ALA A 146 0.61 10.37 9.13
C ALA A 146 0.57 8.98 8.45
N PRO A 147 0.88 7.91 9.19
CA PRO A 147 0.79 6.55 8.69
C PRO A 147 -0.60 6.21 8.14
N GLY A 148 -0.60 5.43 7.06
CA GLY A 148 -1.82 5.06 6.35
C GLY A 148 -2.42 6.16 5.48
N HIS A 149 -1.84 7.38 5.45
CA HIS A 149 -2.31 8.44 4.56
C HIS A 149 -1.78 8.24 3.13
N LEU A 150 -2.69 8.43 2.16
CA LEU A 150 -2.32 8.73 0.78
C LEU A 150 -2.47 10.23 0.58
N ILE A 151 -1.38 10.90 0.24
CA ILE A 151 -1.32 12.34 0.00
C ILE A 151 -1.09 12.53 -1.50
N VAL A 152 -1.98 13.25 -2.17
CA VAL A 152 -1.86 13.49 -3.61
C VAL A 152 -1.39 14.90 -3.86
N ALA A 153 -0.23 15.04 -4.53
CA ALA A 153 0.32 16.32 -4.96
C ALA A 153 -0.03 16.56 -6.44
N ILE A 154 -0.97 17.46 -6.68
CA ILE A 154 -1.46 17.78 -8.03
C ILE A 154 -0.86 19.11 -8.50
N GLY A 155 -0.45 19.16 -9.74
CA GLY A 155 0.01 20.41 -10.34
C GLY A 155 0.34 20.28 -11.82
N TRP A 156 0.37 21.41 -12.52
CA TRP A 156 0.71 21.48 -13.93
C TRP A 156 2.12 20.95 -14.22
N PRO A 157 2.36 20.42 -15.43
CA PRO A 157 3.71 20.11 -15.88
C PRO A 157 4.66 21.31 -15.73
N GLY A 158 5.91 21.06 -15.35
CA GLY A 158 6.92 22.08 -15.19
C GLY A 158 6.76 23.02 -13.98
N ARG A 159 5.78 22.84 -13.11
CA ARG A 159 5.54 23.69 -11.91
C ARG A 159 6.26 23.21 -10.65
N GLY A 160 7.24 22.36 -10.78
CA GLY A 160 8.10 21.96 -9.66
C GLY A 160 7.54 20.87 -8.74
N LYS A 161 6.58 20.06 -9.19
CA LYS A 161 6.03 18.94 -8.40
C LYS A 161 7.12 18.05 -7.83
N THR A 162 8.01 17.55 -8.67
CA THR A 162 9.14 16.69 -8.27
C THR A 162 10.08 17.40 -7.29
N TRP A 163 10.30 18.72 -7.44
CA TRP A 163 11.07 19.50 -6.46
C TRP A 163 10.37 19.55 -5.10
N PHE A 164 9.07 19.84 -5.08
CA PHE A 164 8.27 19.89 -3.86
C PHE A 164 8.31 18.55 -3.12
N THR A 165 8.05 17.45 -3.80
CA THR A 165 8.01 16.12 -3.17
C THR A 165 9.40 15.60 -2.78
N SER A 166 10.43 15.92 -3.57
CA SER A 166 11.82 15.65 -3.17
C SER A 166 12.21 16.44 -1.91
N TYR A 167 11.71 17.67 -1.77
CA TYR A 167 11.90 18.46 -0.54
C TYR A 167 11.22 17.79 0.66
N LEU A 168 9.98 17.28 0.51
CA LEU A 168 9.31 16.54 1.58
C LEU A 168 10.11 15.30 2.01
N ALA A 169 10.68 14.57 1.04
CA ALA A 169 11.54 13.43 1.33
C ALA A 169 12.84 13.84 2.06
N CYS A 170 13.46 14.95 1.65
CA CYS A 170 14.63 15.49 2.35
C CYS A 170 14.28 15.89 3.78
N LYS A 171 13.12 16.54 3.99
CA LYS A 171 12.67 16.92 5.34
C LYS A 171 12.34 15.71 6.21
N ALA A 172 11.72 14.69 5.65
CA ALA A 172 11.51 13.42 6.36
C ALA A 172 12.86 12.82 6.79
N TRP A 173 13.84 12.77 5.88
CA TRP A 173 15.17 12.24 6.18
C TRP A 173 15.92 13.06 7.24
N GLU A 174 15.85 14.39 7.20
CA GLU A 174 16.44 15.28 8.21
C GLU A 174 15.84 15.06 9.60
N GLN A 175 14.56 14.66 9.68
CA GLN A 175 13.87 14.28 10.92
C GLN A 175 14.21 12.86 11.40
N GLY A 176 15.06 12.12 10.68
CA GLY A 176 15.51 10.78 11.07
C GLY A 176 14.69 9.63 10.47
N PHE A 177 13.76 9.91 9.56
CA PHE A 177 13.00 8.88 8.85
C PHE A 177 13.78 8.34 7.64
N LYS A 178 13.37 7.19 7.14
CA LYS A 178 13.91 6.54 5.95
C LYS A 178 12.97 6.75 4.75
N PRO A 179 13.17 7.76 3.93
CA PRO A 179 12.34 7.96 2.74
C PRO A 179 12.74 7.01 1.61
N MET A 180 11.75 6.63 0.79
CA MET A 180 11.92 5.97 -0.47
C MET A 180 11.22 6.76 -1.57
N ILE A 181 11.95 7.19 -2.58
CA ILE A 181 11.40 7.80 -3.80
C ILE A 181 11.40 6.74 -4.90
N VAL A 182 10.25 6.56 -5.54
CA VAL A 182 10.11 5.79 -6.78
C VAL A 182 9.93 6.79 -7.91
N SER A 183 10.98 7.04 -8.69
CA SER A 183 10.95 7.98 -9.82
C SER A 183 10.98 7.21 -11.13
N LEU A 184 9.94 7.41 -11.94
CA LEU A 184 9.81 6.82 -13.27
C LEU A 184 10.07 7.83 -14.40
N GLU A 185 10.15 9.13 -14.06
CA GLU A 185 10.36 10.22 -15.02
C GLU A 185 11.85 10.54 -15.19
N MET A 186 12.63 10.46 -14.12
CA MET A 186 14.02 10.89 -14.11
C MET A 186 14.97 9.72 -13.95
N THR A 187 16.19 9.89 -14.50
CA THR A 187 17.28 8.95 -14.22
C THR A 187 17.68 9.01 -12.74
N PRO A 188 18.20 7.90 -12.18
CA PRO A 188 18.64 7.86 -10.79
C PRO A 188 19.67 8.95 -10.44
N GLU A 189 20.60 9.21 -11.36
CA GLU A 189 21.66 10.20 -11.19
C GLU A 189 21.07 11.62 -11.09
N ASN A 190 20.18 11.98 -12.03
CA ASN A 190 19.55 13.30 -12.03
C ASN A 190 18.69 13.53 -10.77
N MET A 191 17.98 12.50 -10.30
CA MET A 191 17.21 12.58 -9.07
C MET A 191 18.12 12.70 -7.84
N ARG A 192 19.19 11.93 -7.78
CA ARG A 192 20.21 11.99 -6.72
C ARG A 192 20.84 13.39 -6.64
N ASP A 193 21.25 13.96 -7.77
CA ASP A 193 21.88 15.27 -7.83
C ASP A 193 20.93 16.38 -7.36
N ARG A 194 19.64 16.26 -7.68
CA ARG A 194 18.59 17.14 -7.14
C ARG A 194 18.49 17.04 -5.63
N ILE A 195 18.49 15.83 -5.09
CA ILE A 195 18.45 15.58 -3.63
C ILE A 195 19.70 16.16 -2.96
N TYR A 196 20.90 15.98 -3.56
CA TYR A 196 22.13 16.54 -3.02
C TYR A 196 22.15 18.08 -3.05
N THR A 197 21.59 18.68 -4.10
CA THR A 197 21.41 20.15 -4.15
C THR A 197 20.55 20.63 -2.98
N MET A 198 19.44 19.95 -2.66
CA MET A 198 18.56 20.32 -1.55
C MET A 198 19.25 20.12 -0.20
N LEU A 199 19.84 18.94 0.03
CA LEU A 199 20.51 18.60 1.29
C LEU A 199 21.76 19.42 1.52
N GLY A 200 22.38 19.92 0.46
CA GLY A 200 23.55 20.80 0.49
C GLY A 200 23.23 22.22 0.91
N SER A 201 21.94 22.62 0.93
CA SER A 201 21.49 23.93 1.45
C SER A 201 22.28 25.12 0.91
N GLY A 202 22.54 25.11 -0.42
CA GLY A 202 23.26 26.19 -1.13
C GLY A 202 24.76 25.99 -1.29
N LEU A 203 25.34 24.94 -0.73
CA LEU A 203 26.77 24.59 -0.99
C LEU A 203 26.98 24.11 -2.43
N PHE A 204 25.98 23.42 -2.99
CA PHE A 204 26.03 22.89 -4.34
C PHE A 204 24.83 23.36 -5.15
N LYS A 205 25.06 23.73 -6.42
CA LYS A 205 23.98 24.10 -7.34
C LYS A 205 23.67 22.94 -8.29
N ALA A 206 22.42 22.82 -8.69
CA ALA A 206 22.01 21.83 -9.67
C ALA A 206 22.76 21.95 -11.00
N SER A 207 23.12 23.19 -11.41
CA SER A 207 23.92 23.46 -12.59
C SER A 207 25.32 22.88 -12.53
N ASP A 208 25.89 22.81 -11.33
CA ASP A 208 27.27 22.36 -11.13
C ASP A 208 27.32 20.81 -11.23
N PHE A 209 26.30 20.13 -10.67
CA PHE A 209 26.12 18.70 -10.89
C PHE A 209 25.93 18.37 -12.38
N ALA A 210 25.04 19.10 -13.06
CA ALA A 210 24.75 18.86 -14.48
C ALA A 210 25.96 19.05 -15.40
N LYS A 211 26.93 19.89 -15.00
CA LYS A 211 28.17 20.15 -15.74
C LYS A 211 29.34 19.32 -15.26
N GLY A 212 29.19 18.59 -14.14
CA GLY A 212 30.31 17.91 -13.48
C GLY A 212 31.30 18.88 -12.80
N ASP A 213 30.90 20.10 -12.56
CA ASP A 213 31.73 21.18 -11.97
C ASP A 213 31.58 21.21 -10.44
N ILE A 214 31.74 20.03 -9.82
CA ILE A 214 31.70 19.87 -8.36
C ILE A 214 33.11 19.64 -7.83
N ASN A 215 33.52 20.43 -6.83
CA ASN A 215 34.74 20.14 -6.10
C ASN A 215 34.56 18.84 -5.31
N ILE A 216 35.31 17.82 -5.70
CA ILE A 216 35.18 16.46 -5.16
C ILE A 216 35.58 16.39 -3.67
N ASP A 217 36.58 17.18 -3.23
CA ASP A 217 37.03 17.17 -1.84
C ASP A 217 36.02 17.85 -0.92
N ASP A 218 35.42 18.96 -1.38
CA ASP A 218 34.33 19.62 -0.68
C ASP A 218 33.11 18.70 -0.58
N PHE A 219 32.77 18.01 -1.66
CA PHE A 219 31.67 17.04 -1.68
C PHE A 219 31.94 15.87 -0.73
N ARG A 220 33.15 15.31 -0.73
CA ARG A 220 33.57 14.23 0.17
C ARG A 220 33.47 14.65 1.64
N THR A 221 33.93 15.86 1.94
CA THR A 221 33.88 16.41 3.31
C THR A 221 32.45 16.62 3.76
N TRP A 222 31.60 17.20 2.90
CA TRP A 222 30.21 17.44 3.19
C TRP A 222 29.43 16.12 3.34
N SER A 223 29.56 15.21 2.39
CA SER A 223 28.83 13.93 2.37
C SER A 223 29.21 13.06 3.56
N GLY A 224 30.50 13.02 3.93
CA GLY A 224 30.97 12.31 5.11
C GLY A 224 30.35 12.80 6.39
N LYS A 225 30.12 14.13 6.53
CA LYS A 225 29.44 14.72 7.70
C LYS A 225 27.92 14.58 7.62
N LYS A 226 27.34 14.83 6.44
CA LYS A 226 25.88 14.88 6.27
C LYS A 226 25.22 13.51 6.42
N PHE A 227 25.90 12.44 5.95
CA PHE A 227 25.35 11.09 5.92
C PHE A 227 25.84 10.18 7.06
N ALA A 228 26.78 10.67 7.88
CA ALA A 228 27.26 9.92 9.04
C ALA A 228 26.08 9.60 9.98
N ASP A 229 25.98 8.33 10.40
CA ASP A 229 24.99 7.83 11.36
C ASP A 229 23.51 8.15 11.02
N LYS A 230 23.22 8.41 9.75
CA LYS A 230 21.87 8.69 9.27
C LYS A 230 21.21 7.45 8.64
N ASN A 231 19.89 7.45 8.69
CA ASN A 231 19.09 6.45 7.97
C ASN A 231 19.35 6.52 6.45
N LYS A 232 19.14 5.38 5.78
CA LYS A 232 19.24 5.33 4.32
C LYS A 232 18.15 6.18 3.69
N PHE A 233 18.49 6.85 2.61
CA PHE A 233 17.58 7.51 1.69
C PHE A 233 17.55 6.67 0.42
N ILE A 234 16.41 6.05 0.10
CA ILE A 234 16.31 5.07 -0.98
C ILE A 234 15.74 5.73 -2.23
N LEU A 235 16.39 5.51 -3.36
CA LEU A 235 15.88 5.86 -4.67
C LEU A 235 15.65 4.59 -5.47
N VAL A 236 14.45 4.44 -5.99
CA VAL A 236 14.05 3.35 -6.90
C VAL A 236 13.70 3.99 -8.24
N SER A 237 14.29 3.48 -9.29
CA SER A 237 14.01 3.90 -10.67
C SER A 237 13.72 2.70 -11.54
N ASN A 238 13.12 2.95 -12.71
CA ASN A 238 12.95 1.92 -13.73
C ASN A 238 14.08 2.04 -14.74
N GLU A 239 14.92 1.01 -14.83
CA GLU A 239 16.03 0.96 -15.81
C GLU A 239 15.57 0.51 -17.21
N GLY A 240 14.39 0.95 -17.64
CA GLY A 240 14.07 0.99 -19.07
C GLY A 240 13.25 -0.14 -19.67
N SER A 241 12.81 -1.16 -18.92
CA SER A 241 11.93 -2.18 -19.51
C SER A 241 11.04 -2.86 -18.50
N GLY A 242 9.89 -2.31 -18.27
CA GLY A 242 8.86 -3.00 -17.47
C GLY A 242 7.84 -2.03 -16.90
N ASN A 243 6.62 -2.51 -16.80
CA ASN A 243 5.55 -1.80 -16.12
C ASN A 243 5.78 -1.86 -14.62
N VAL A 244 5.93 -0.71 -13.98
CA VAL A 244 6.01 -0.63 -12.52
C VAL A 244 4.59 -0.63 -11.97
N THR A 245 4.27 -1.68 -11.22
CA THR A 245 2.94 -1.89 -10.63
C THR A 245 2.97 -1.64 -9.12
N PRO A 246 1.82 -1.42 -8.48
CA PRO A 246 1.73 -1.35 -7.01
C PRO A 246 2.32 -2.58 -6.30
N ASN A 247 2.23 -3.78 -6.88
CA ASN A 247 2.87 -4.98 -6.34
C ASN A 247 4.41 -4.90 -6.38
N ALA A 248 4.99 -4.33 -7.45
CA ALA A 248 6.42 -4.11 -7.51
C ALA A 248 6.87 -3.11 -6.42
N ILE A 249 6.06 -2.08 -6.15
CA ILE A 249 6.32 -1.12 -5.06
C ILE A 249 6.21 -1.81 -3.71
N GLN A 250 5.21 -2.68 -3.48
CA GLN A 250 5.13 -3.46 -2.25
C GLN A 250 6.40 -4.28 -2.01
N ALA A 251 6.94 -4.94 -3.03
CA ALA A 251 8.18 -5.69 -2.91
C ALA A 251 9.37 -4.80 -2.49
N LYS A 252 9.43 -3.55 -3.00
CA LYS A 252 10.45 -2.56 -2.60
C LYS A 252 10.23 -2.05 -1.17
N ILE A 253 8.99 -1.84 -0.76
CA ILE A 253 8.65 -1.52 0.63
C ILE A 253 9.09 -2.65 1.56
N ASP A 254 8.82 -3.90 1.20
CA ASP A 254 9.22 -5.07 1.97
C ASP A 254 10.74 -5.22 2.09
N GLN A 255 11.45 -4.94 1.01
CA GLN A 255 12.91 -4.99 0.96
C GLN A 255 13.57 -3.89 1.80
N HIS A 256 13.08 -2.67 1.69
CA HIS A 256 13.75 -1.50 2.27
C HIS A 256 13.14 -1.03 3.58
N LYS A 257 11.89 -1.38 3.88
CA LYS A 257 11.14 -0.93 5.08
C LYS A 257 11.25 0.59 5.28
N PRO A 258 10.77 1.39 4.29
CA PRO A 258 10.77 2.85 4.41
C PRO A 258 9.72 3.34 5.40
N ASP A 259 9.92 4.54 5.94
CA ASP A 259 8.94 5.23 6.80
C ASP A 259 7.98 6.13 6.00
N ILE A 260 8.35 6.46 4.78
CA ILE A 260 7.56 7.27 3.83
C ILE A 260 7.94 6.91 2.40
N VAL A 261 6.95 6.87 1.50
CA VAL A 261 7.15 6.60 0.07
C VAL A 261 6.64 7.76 -0.77
N ILE A 262 7.42 8.17 -1.76
CA ILE A 262 7.05 9.16 -2.77
C ILE A 262 7.04 8.50 -4.15
N LEU A 263 5.94 8.67 -4.88
CA LEU A 263 5.70 8.08 -6.20
C LEU A 263 5.68 9.19 -7.26
N ASP A 264 6.69 9.24 -8.13
CA ASP A 264 6.89 10.29 -9.13
C ASP A 264 6.94 9.69 -10.54
N TYR A 265 5.87 9.81 -11.32
CA TYR A 265 4.54 10.33 -11.08
C TYR A 265 3.46 9.33 -11.51
N HIS A 266 2.24 9.52 -11.02
CA HIS A 266 1.09 8.60 -11.10
C HIS A 266 0.87 7.95 -12.47
N GLN A 267 0.87 8.77 -13.54
CA GLN A 267 0.51 8.32 -14.88
C GLN A 267 1.53 7.37 -15.52
N LEU A 268 2.73 7.24 -14.95
CA LEU A 268 3.77 6.29 -15.43
C LEU A 268 3.64 4.90 -14.81
N PHE A 269 2.80 4.74 -13.79
CA PHE A 269 2.55 3.44 -13.20
C PHE A 269 1.50 2.67 -14.01
N THR A 270 1.57 1.36 -13.90
CA THR A 270 0.58 0.44 -14.46
C THR A 270 -0.13 -0.26 -13.32
N ASP A 271 -1.45 -0.44 -13.41
CA ASP A 271 -2.18 -1.19 -12.39
C ASP A 271 -1.84 -2.70 -12.45
N ASN A 272 -2.12 -3.40 -11.34
CA ASN A 272 -1.84 -4.84 -11.25
C ASN A 272 -2.63 -5.69 -12.24
N ASN A 273 -3.73 -5.17 -12.80
CA ASN A 273 -4.63 -5.86 -13.72
C ASN A 273 -4.29 -5.57 -15.20
N ASN A 274 -3.35 -4.66 -15.46
CA ASN A 274 -3.01 -4.19 -16.81
C ASN A 274 -4.21 -3.67 -17.59
N SER A 275 -5.05 -2.87 -16.92
CA SER A 275 -6.30 -2.31 -17.48
C SER A 275 -6.00 -1.44 -18.69
N LYS A 276 -6.80 -1.63 -19.77
CA LYS A 276 -6.61 -0.90 -21.04
C LYS A 276 -7.15 0.52 -20.97
N ALA A 277 -8.27 0.73 -20.26
CA ALA A 277 -8.90 2.04 -20.13
C ALA A 277 -8.12 2.93 -19.14
N PRO A 278 -7.66 4.13 -19.56
CA PRO A 278 -6.84 5.00 -18.69
C PRO A 278 -7.53 5.36 -17.37
N THR A 279 -8.83 5.66 -17.40
CA THR A 279 -9.61 6.00 -16.20
C THR A 279 -9.65 4.84 -15.21
N GLU A 280 -9.95 3.63 -15.68
CA GLU A 280 -9.98 2.44 -14.85
C GLU A 280 -8.61 2.16 -14.25
N ARG A 281 -7.55 2.26 -15.05
CA ARG A 281 -6.18 2.10 -14.61
C ARG A 281 -5.81 3.08 -13.50
N ASN A 282 -6.11 4.37 -13.67
CA ASN A 282 -5.81 5.40 -12.67
C ASN A 282 -6.60 5.17 -11.36
N MET A 283 -7.88 4.78 -11.47
CA MET A 283 -8.68 4.42 -10.29
C MET A 283 -8.11 3.22 -9.54
N ASN A 284 -7.67 2.19 -10.25
CA ASN A 284 -7.06 1.00 -9.66
C ASN A 284 -5.74 1.35 -8.97
N ILE A 285 -4.87 2.12 -9.62
CA ILE A 285 -3.59 2.59 -9.06
C ILE A 285 -3.83 3.38 -7.77
N SER A 286 -4.73 4.38 -7.79
CA SER A 286 -5.03 5.20 -6.60
C SER A 286 -5.55 4.35 -5.43
N ARG A 287 -6.43 3.39 -5.71
CA ARG A 287 -6.94 2.44 -4.70
C ARG A 287 -5.83 1.57 -4.13
N GLU A 288 -4.98 1.04 -4.99
CA GLU A 288 -3.85 0.21 -4.57
C GLU A 288 -2.81 1.00 -3.77
N PHE A 289 -2.49 2.23 -4.15
CA PHE A 289 -1.59 3.10 -3.37
C PHE A 289 -2.15 3.41 -1.98
N LYS A 290 -3.47 3.64 -1.87
CA LYS A 290 -4.12 3.76 -0.56
C LYS A 290 -4.01 2.47 0.25
N ASN A 291 -4.22 1.32 -0.37
CA ASN A 291 -4.07 0.03 0.27
C ASN A 291 -2.63 -0.22 0.75
N LEU A 292 -1.62 0.17 -0.06
CA LEU A 292 -0.21 0.10 0.32
C LEU A 292 0.07 0.96 1.57
N ALA A 293 -0.43 2.20 1.60
CA ALA A 293 -0.26 3.10 2.74
C ALA A 293 -0.84 2.50 4.03
N VAL A 294 -2.07 1.99 3.97
CA VAL A 294 -2.76 1.39 5.13
C VAL A 294 -2.09 0.10 5.58
N ARG A 295 -1.80 -0.83 4.65
CA ARG A 295 -1.20 -2.13 4.93
C ARG A 295 0.17 -2.02 5.59
N ASN A 296 0.98 -1.10 5.09
CA ASN A 296 2.35 -0.91 5.60
C ASN A 296 2.41 0.12 6.74
N ASN A 297 1.28 0.76 7.08
CA ASN A 297 1.20 1.79 8.11
C ASN A 297 2.22 2.93 7.91
N ILE A 298 2.37 3.39 6.66
CA ILE A 298 3.26 4.49 6.26
C ILE A 298 2.50 5.51 5.41
N PRO A 299 2.90 6.79 5.41
CA PRO A 299 2.41 7.76 4.44
C PRO A 299 2.96 7.48 3.04
N ILE A 300 2.09 7.62 2.04
CA ILE A 300 2.47 7.59 0.62
C ILE A 300 2.11 8.93 0.01
N ILE A 301 3.06 9.54 -0.71
CA ILE A 301 2.84 10.74 -1.50
C ILE A 301 2.82 10.34 -2.97
N ASP A 302 1.73 10.62 -3.64
CA ASP A 302 1.52 10.33 -5.06
C ASP A 302 1.50 11.65 -5.84
N ILE A 303 2.36 11.77 -6.83
CA ILE A 303 2.43 12.96 -7.70
C ILE A 303 1.57 12.72 -8.93
N THR A 304 0.68 13.67 -9.24
CA THR A 304 -0.11 13.61 -10.47
C THR A 304 -0.04 14.92 -11.24
N ALA A 305 -0.03 14.83 -12.57
CA ALA A 305 -0.11 16.00 -13.43
C ALA A 305 -1.58 16.38 -13.65
N ALA A 306 -1.90 17.65 -13.46
CA ALA A 306 -3.19 18.20 -13.89
C ALA A 306 -3.21 18.34 -15.42
N THR A 307 -4.35 18.06 -16.03
CA THR A 307 -4.61 18.30 -17.45
C THR A 307 -5.57 19.50 -17.63
N ALA A 308 -5.62 20.07 -18.83
CA ALA A 308 -6.50 21.20 -19.10
C ALA A 308 -7.99 20.86 -18.88
N ASP A 309 -8.34 19.59 -19.09
CA ASP A 309 -9.72 19.10 -18.94
C ASP A 309 -10.15 18.96 -17.47
N ASP A 310 -9.19 18.97 -16.51
CA ASP A 310 -9.47 18.84 -15.08
C ASP A 310 -9.96 20.16 -14.43
N ILE A 311 -10.03 21.28 -15.18
CA ILE A 311 -10.29 22.63 -14.65
C ILE A 311 -11.48 23.33 -15.35
N THR A 312 -12.23 22.63 -16.14
CA THR A 312 -13.43 23.18 -16.77
C THR A 312 -14.69 22.87 -15.95
N ASP A 313 -14.69 23.32 -14.67
CA ASP A 313 -15.97 23.54 -13.92
C ASP A 313 -15.73 24.50 -12.75
#